data_fdd902c6dbed79291d15f984a9949988
#
_entry.id   fdd902c6dbed79291d15f984a9949988
#
_cell.length_a   1.000
_cell.length_b   1.000
_cell.length_c   1.000
_cell.angle_alpha   90.00
_cell.angle_beta   90.00
_cell.angle_gamma   90.00
#
_symmetry.space_group_name_H-M   'P 1'
#
loop_
_entity.id
_entity.type
_entity.pdbx_description
1 polymer ?
#
loop_
_entity_poly.entity_id
_entity_poly.type
_entity_poly.pdbx_seq_one_letter_code
_entity_poly.pdbx_strand_id
1 'polypeptide(L)'
;MITIALPKGALLKDSIKILQNIGWDFSIFLDKSNRQLQRVESTKTARALLVRAQDVPVYVEYGQAQLGIVGYDVLREKHPQVANLSNLQFGYCRMSVAVPASSSYKRSLELPPHGRVASKFVNCAKEHFEGIDLPVEIIPLSGSVELGPITGMSEAIVDLVSTGRTLKENGLVEIDVLYESTARLIAHPLSYRLNRDNLSDWVEKISSQI
;
A
#
# COMPACT_ATOMS: atom_id res chain seq x y z
N MET A 1 -8.03 9.28 -24.15
CA MET A 1 -7.46 8.03 -23.60
C MET A 1 -6.97 8.31 -22.21
N ILE A 2 -7.42 7.53 -21.21
CA ILE A 2 -7.05 7.68 -19.80
C ILE A 2 -5.84 6.79 -19.49
N THR A 3 -4.90 7.28 -18.71
CA THR A 3 -3.79 6.47 -18.22
C THR A 3 -4.02 6.14 -16.74
N ILE A 4 -3.92 4.85 -16.39
CA ILE A 4 -4.02 4.35 -15.02
C ILE A 4 -2.72 3.67 -14.59
N ALA A 5 -2.19 4.01 -13.41
CA ALA A 5 -1.06 3.34 -12.82
C ALA A 5 -1.53 2.15 -11.98
N LEU A 6 -1.01 0.96 -12.25
CA LEU A 6 -1.35 -0.30 -11.57
C LEU A 6 -0.17 -0.83 -10.75
N PRO A 7 -0.41 -1.31 -9.52
CA PRO A 7 0.63 -1.81 -8.65
C PRO A 7 1.07 -3.23 -9.03
N LYS A 8 2.38 -3.47 -9.17
CA LYS A 8 2.93 -4.82 -9.14
C LYS A 8 2.71 -5.47 -7.77
N GLY A 9 2.49 -6.76 -7.74
CA GLY A 9 2.38 -7.53 -6.49
C GLY A 9 0.96 -7.86 -6.09
N ALA A 10 0.66 -7.84 -4.79
CA ALA A 10 -0.55 -8.40 -4.21
C ALA A 10 -1.86 -7.82 -4.77
N LEU A 11 -1.90 -6.51 -5.02
CA LEU A 11 -3.12 -5.84 -5.49
C LEU A 11 -3.38 -5.99 -7.00
N LEU A 12 -2.41 -6.47 -7.81
CA LEU A 12 -2.52 -6.45 -9.26
C LEU A 12 -3.71 -7.26 -9.79
N LYS A 13 -3.90 -8.47 -9.28
CA LYS A 13 -4.94 -9.39 -9.75
C LYS A 13 -6.34 -8.81 -9.57
N ASP A 14 -6.61 -8.29 -8.39
CA ASP A 14 -7.93 -7.72 -8.06
C ASP A 14 -8.15 -6.38 -8.78
N SER A 15 -7.10 -5.57 -8.94
CA SER A 15 -7.12 -4.36 -9.75
C SER A 15 -7.52 -4.66 -11.20
N ILE A 16 -6.91 -5.68 -11.82
CA ILE A 16 -7.25 -6.09 -13.19
C ILE A 16 -8.67 -6.59 -13.27
N LYS A 17 -9.14 -7.38 -12.30
CA LYS A 17 -10.52 -7.90 -12.27
C LYS A 17 -11.56 -6.78 -12.28
N ILE A 18 -11.39 -5.75 -11.43
CA ILE A 18 -12.29 -4.59 -11.41
C ILE A 18 -12.27 -3.85 -12.75
N LEU A 19 -11.10 -3.66 -13.35
CA LEU A 19 -10.97 -2.96 -14.63
C LEU A 19 -11.57 -3.76 -15.79
N GLN A 20 -11.46 -5.09 -15.79
CA GLN A 20 -12.11 -5.95 -16.77
C GLN A 20 -13.63 -5.83 -16.72
N ASN A 21 -14.24 -5.71 -15.54
CA ASN A 21 -15.69 -5.55 -15.39
C ASN A 21 -16.23 -4.28 -16.06
N ILE A 22 -15.37 -3.26 -16.23
CA ILE A 22 -15.74 -2.01 -16.91
C ILE A 22 -15.25 -1.97 -18.38
N GLY A 23 -14.74 -3.09 -18.91
CA GLY A 23 -14.27 -3.22 -20.29
C GLY A 23 -12.79 -2.90 -20.53
N TRP A 24 -12.01 -2.65 -19.49
CA TRP A 24 -10.57 -2.41 -19.60
C TRP A 24 -9.76 -3.68 -19.31
N ASP A 25 -9.41 -4.42 -20.36
CA ASP A 25 -8.65 -5.66 -20.20
C ASP A 25 -7.13 -5.44 -20.22
N PHE A 26 -6.53 -5.65 -19.05
CA PHE A 26 -5.09 -5.64 -18.81
C PHE A 26 -4.57 -6.99 -18.30
N SER A 27 -5.29 -8.10 -18.56
CA SER A 27 -4.95 -9.46 -18.10
C SER A 27 -3.56 -9.92 -18.52
N ILE A 28 -3.02 -9.38 -19.62
CA ILE A 28 -1.65 -9.62 -20.07
C ILE A 28 -0.60 -9.38 -18.97
N PHE A 29 -0.85 -8.50 -18.02
CA PHE A 29 0.06 -8.24 -16.90
C PHE A 29 0.08 -9.36 -15.85
N LEU A 30 -0.86 -10.30 -15.87
CA LEU A 30 -0.86 -11.50 -15.03
C LEU A 30 0.03 -12.61 -15.58
N ASP A 31 0.37 -12.54 -16.87
CA ASP A 31 1.30 -13.47 -17.48
C ASP A 31 2.73 -13.19 -16.97
N LYS A 32 3.30 -14.18 -16.27
CA LYS A 32 4.65 -14.09 -15.70
C LYS A 32 5.76 -13.99 -16.77
N SER A 33 5.49 -14.41 -18.00
CA SER A 33 6.42 -14.28 -19.12
C SER A 33 6.41 -12.89 -19.74
N ASN A 34 5.35 -12.13 -19.55
CA ASN A 34 5.22 -10.77 -20.07
C ASN A 34 6.15 -9.80 -19.34
N ARG A 35 6.91 -9.02 -20.11
CA ARG A 35 7.82 -7.98 -19.60
C ARG A 35 7.36 -6.55 -19.93
N GLN A 36 6.21 -6.40 -20.57
CA GLN A 36 5.66 -5.09 -20.89
C GLN A 36 5.26 -4.35 -19.60
N LEU A 37 5.66 -3.10 -19.52
CA LEU A 37 5.32 -2.21 -18.39
C LEU A 37 4.19 -1.25 -18.72
N GLN A 38 3.74 -1.23 -19.97
CA GLN A 38 2.58 -0.46 -20.41
C GLN A 38 1.75 -1.25 -21.41
N ARG A 39 0.45 -1.00 -21.41
CA ARG A 39 -0.49 -1.59 -22.37
C ARG A 39 -1.64 -0.63 -22.63
N VAL A 40 -2.00 -0.48 -23.91
CA VAL A 40 -3.27 0.11 -24.33
C VAL A 40 -4.26 -1.03 -24.50
N GLU A 41 -5.43 -0.93 -23.90
CA GLU A 41 -6.47 -1.95 -24.04
C GLU A 41 -7.13 -1.88 -25.46
N SER A 42 -7.91 -2.91 -25.81
CA SER A 42 -8.40 -3.12 -27.17
C SER A 42 -9.27 -2.00 -27.73
N THR A 43 -10.06 -1.34 -26.90
CA THR A 43 -10.94 -0.22 -27.31
C THR A 43 -10.19 1.11 -27.44
N LYS A 44 -8.91 1.16 -27.03
CA LYS A 44 -8.05 2.35 -27.02
C LYS A 44 -8.60 3.53 -26.19
N THR A 45 -9.47 3.24 -25.22
CA THR A 45 -9.99 4.24 -24.28
C THR A 45 -9.09 4.41 -23.07
N ALA A 46 -8.34 3.36 -22.69
CA ALA A 46 -7.43 3.37 -21.56
C ALA A 46 -6.04 2.80 -21.89
N ARG A 47 -5.06 3.27 -21.14
CA ARG A 47 -3.69 2.77 -21.09
C ARG A 47 -3.32 2.47 -19.62
N ALA A 48 -2.76 1.31 -19.35
CA ALA A 48 -2.21 0.98 -18.05
C ALA A 48 -0.69 1.07 -18.03
N LEU A 49 -0.15 1.56 -16.90
CA LEU A 49 1.27 1.54 -16.54
C LEU A 49 1.44 0.58 -15.36
N LEU A 50 2.29 -0.44 -15.51
CA LEU A 50 2.56 -1.43 -14.47
C LEU A 50 3.82 -1.04 -13.70
N VAL A 51 3.68 -0.50 -12.51
CA VAL A 51 4.75 0.05 -11.69
C VAL A 51 4.84 -0.64 -10.32
N ARG A 52 5.90 -0.39 -9.55
CA ARG A 52 5.95 -0.85 -8.15
C ARG A 52 4.83 -0.17 -7.36
N ALA A 53 4.23 -0.87 -6.38
CA ALA A 53 3.13 -0.31 -5.59
C ALA A 53 3.48 1.05 -4.95
N GLN A 54 4.70 1.18 -4.45
CA GLN A 54 5.20 2.42 -3.84
C GLN A 54 5.38 3.58 -4.82
N ASP A 55 5.46 3.30 -6.13
CA ASP A 55 5.68 4.30 -7.16
C ASP A 55 4.36 4.78 -7.80
N VAL A 56 3.25 4.05 -7.60
CA VAL A 56 1.94 4.44 -8.16
C VAL A 56 1.57 5.89 -7.84
N PRO A 57 1.64 6.37 -6.58
CA PRO A 57 1.31 7.76 -6.27
C PRO A 57 2.19 8.76 -7.01
N VAL A 58 3.47 8.45 -7.20
CA VAL A 58 4.42 9.33 -7.92
C VAL A 58 3.98 9.53 -9.37
N TYR A 59 3.61 8.43 -10.08
CA TYR A 59 3.12 8.54 -11.46
C TYR A 59 1.83 9.36 -11.57
N VAL A 60 0.98 9.31 -10.56
CA VAL A 60 -0.25 10.11 -10.50
C VAL A 60 0.07 11.55 -10.16
N GLU A 61 0.87 11.82 -9.13
CA GLU A 61 1.25 13.15 -8.65
C GLU A 61 1.96 13.97 -9.74
N TYR A 62 2.83 13.34 -10.53
CA TYR A 62 3.52 13.99 -11.65
C TYR A 62 2.72 13.99 -12.98
N GLY A 63 1.43 13.60 -12.93
CA GLY A 63 0.51 13.67 -14.07
C GLY A 63 0.80 12.67 -15.20
N GLN A 64 1.68 11.68 -14.97
CA GLN A 64 1.95 10.61 -15.94
C GLN A 64 0.80 9.60 -16.02
N ALA A 65 0.00 9.50 -14.98
CA ALA A 65 -1.26 8.78 -14.92
C ALA A 65 -2.35 9.68 -14.33
N GLN A 66 -3.54 9.65 -14.92
CA GLN A 66 -4.71 10.38 -14.40
C GLN A 66 -5.31 9.67 -13.20
N LEU A 67 -5.25 8.34 -13.19
CA LEU A 67 -5.75 7.47 -12.13
C LEU A 67 -4.65 6.54 -11.63
N GLY A 68 -4.81 6.01 -10.42
CA GLY A 68 -3.95 4.97 -9.88
C GLY A 68 -4.67 4.08 -8.88
N ILE A 69 -4.27 2.81 -8.79
CA ILE A 69 -4.72 1.91 -7.72
C ILE A 69 -3.52 1.63 -6.81
N VAL A 70 -3.68 1.87 -5.51
CA VAL A 70 -2.60 1.79 -4.54
C VAL A 70 -3.13 1.37 -3.16
N GLY A 71 -2.31 0.73 -2.34
CA GLY A 71 -2.67 0.44 -0.95
C GLY A 71 -2.74 1.71 -0.10
N TYR A 72 -3.66 1.75 0.85
CA TYR A 72 -3.76 2.87 1.79
C TYR A 72 -2.50 3.03 2.65
N ASP A 73 -1.80 1.93 2.92
CA ASP A 73 -0.49 1.90 3.57
C ASP A 73 0.56 2.77 2.87
N VAL A 74 0.59 2.72 1.53
CA VAL A 74 1.51 3.56 0.74
C VAL A 74 1.14 5.03 0.83
N LEU A 75 -0.16 5.35 0.84
CA LEU A 75 -0.62 6.74 0.99
C LEU A 75 -0.25 7.30 2.38
N ARG A 76 -0.41 6.49 3.43
CA ARG A 76 -0.03 6.84 4.80
C ARG A 76 1.48 7.03 4.95
N GLU A 77 2.28 6.16 4.30
CA GLU A 77 3.74 6.24 4.39
C GLU A 77 4.33 7.40 3.58
N LYS A 78 3.76 7.68 2.40
CA LYS A 78 4.37 8.62 1.44
C LYS A 78 3.81 10.04 1.50
N HIS A 79 2.61 10.23 2.04
CA HIS A 79 1.87 11.49 2.05
C HIS A 79 1.84 12.21 0.68
N PRO A 80 1.56 11.49 -0.43
CA PRO A 80 1.62 12.07 -1.77
C PRO A 80 0.52 13.12 -1.97
N GLN A 81 0.75 14.09 -2.85
CA GLN A 81 -0.23 15.12 -3.22
C GLN A 81 -1.21 14.59 -4.27
N VAL A 82 -2.04 13.61 -3.89
CA VAL A 82 -3.06 12.97 -4.73
C VAL A 82 -4.44 13.04 -4.10
N ALA A 83 -5.49 13.00 -4.92
CA ALA A 83 -6.86 12.86 -4.45
C ALA A 83 -7.17 11.37 -4.20
N ASN A 84 -7.58 11.02 -2.98
CA ASN A 84 -8.11 9.70 -2.65
C ASN A 84 -9.61 9.68 -2.96
N LEU A 85 -10.02 8.97 -4.03
CA LEU A 85 -11.36 9.04 -4.57
C LEU A 85 -12.29 7.96 -4.01
N SER A 86 -11.79 6.72 -3.85
CA SER A 86 -12.63 5.60 -3.43
C SER A 86 -11.82 4.52 -2.70
N ASN A 87 -12.48 3.87 -1.74
CA ASN A 87 -12.00 2.64 -1.13
C ASN A 87 -12.48 1.45 -1.96
N LEU A 88 -11.54 0.71 -2.57
CA LEU A 88 -11.86 -0.42 -3.46
C LEU A 88 -12.13 -1.74 -2.73
N GLN A 89 -12.07 -1.77 -1.41
CA GLN A 89 -12.46 -2.86 -0.50
C GLN A 89 -11.76 -4.21 -0.72
N PHE A 90 -10.67 -4.26 -1.49
CA PHE A 90 -9.84 -5.45 -1.64
C PHE A 90 -8.40 -5.21 -1.15
N GLY A 91 -7.61 -6.28 -1.07
CA GLY A 91 -6.21 -6.21 -0.62
C GLY A 91 -6.08 -5.86 0.86
N TYR A 92 -7.02 -6.32 1.68
CA TYR A 92 -7.04 -6.06 3.13
C TYR A 92 -5.75 -6.51 3.81
N CYS A 93 -5.17 -5.61 4.59
CA CYS A 93 -4.10 -5.84 5.55
C CYS A 93 -4.20 -4.81 6.68
N ARG A 94 -3.40 -4.96 7.70
CA ARG A 94 -3.29 -3.99 8.80
C ARG A 94 -1.84 -3.64 9.06
N MET A 95 -1.57 -2.41 9.43
CA MET A 95 -0.28 -1.98 9.93
C MET A 95 -0.23 -2.30 11.42
N SER A 96 0.78 -3.05 11.86
CA SER A 96 0.82 -3.55 13.23
C SER A 96 2.22 -3.44 13.82
N VAL A 97 2.27 -3.30 15.16
CA VAL A 97 3.48 -3.52 15.95
C VAL A 97 3.55 -4.98 16.32
N ALA A 98 4.69 -5.62 16.10
CA ALA A 98 4.92 -7.00 16.50
C ALA A 98 6.27 -7.14 17.23
N VAL A 99 6.31 -8.10 18.17
CA VAL A 99 7.46 -8.37 19.02
C VAL A 99 7.75 -9.88 19.06
N PRO A 100 8.93 -10.32 19.51
CA PRO A 100 9.17 -11.74 19.78
C PRO A 100 8.11 -12.34 20.71
N ALA A 101 7.60 -13.52 20.39
CA ALA A 101 6.61 -14.23 21.23
C ALA A 101 7.13 -14.52 22.64
N SER A 102 8.45 -14.57 22.80
CA SER A 102 9.13 -14.74 24.10
C SER A 102 9.21 -13.46 24.94
N SER A 103 8.88 -12.29 24.34
CA SER A 103 8.92 -11.02 25.06
C SER A 103 7.75 -10.90 26.05
N SER A 104 7.93 -10.03 27.07
CA SER A 104 6.86 -9.72 28.02
C SER A 104 5.89 -8.65 27.53
N TYR A 105 6.23 -7.92 26.46
CA TYR A 105 5.46 -6.79 25.96
C TYR A 105 4.11 -7.22 25.37
N LYS A 106 3.04 -6.56 25.77
CA LYS A 106 1.66 -6.80 25.30
C LYS A 106 1.06 -5.60 24.57
N ARG A 107 1.66 -4.43 24.70
CA ARG A 107 1.27 -3.17 24.03
C ARG A 107 2.52 -2.35 23.70
N SER A 108 2.42 -1.49 22.69
CA SER A 108 3.53 -0.63 22.26
C SER A 108 4.09 0.24 23.40
N LEU A 109 3.23 0.71 24.30
CA LEU A 109 3.62 1.52 25.49
C LEU A 109 4.52 0.79 26.47
N GLU A 110 4.62 -0.52 26.41
CA GLU A 110 5.46 -1.32 27.29
C GLU A 110 6.88 -1.52 26.74
N LEU A 111 7.12 -1.09 25.48
CA LEU A 111 8.47 -1.08 24.93
C LEU A 111 9.38 -0.12 25.72
N PRO A 112 10.67 -0.42 25.83
CA PRO A 112 11.57 0.45 26.57
C PRO A 112 11.73 1.80 25.86
N PRO A 113 11.78 2.93 26.60
CA PRO A 113 12.18 4.21 26.04
C PRO A 113 13.52 4.09 25.32
N HIS A 114 13.63 4.70 24.14
CA HIS A 114 14.77 4.57 23.23
C HIS A 114 15.01 3.15 22.71
N GLY A 115 14.02 2.25 22.82
CA GLY A 115 14.02 0.95 22.16
C GLY A 115 14.04 1.09 20.64
N ARG A 116 14.59 0.10 19.96
CA ARG A 116 14.74 0.10 18.50
C ARG A 116 13.57 -0.63 17.85
N VAL A 117 13.02 -0.03 16.81
CA VAL A 117 11.88 -0.58 16.05
C VAL A 117 12.27 -0.65 14.58
N ALA A 118 12.33 -1.85 14.01
CA ALA A 118 12.63 -2.00 12.59
C ALA A 118 11.36 -1.86 11.75
N SER A 119 11.44 -1.10 10.67
CA SER A 119 10.28 -0.91 9.77
C SER A 119 10.71 -0.55 8.36
N LYS A 120 9.89 -0.98 7.40
CA LYS A 120 9.86 -0.46 6.04
C LYS A 120 9.01 0.81 5.94
N PHE A 121 8.09 0.99 6.86
CA PHE A 121 7.12 2.08 6.95
C PHE A 121 7.53 3.07 8.04
N VAL A 122 8.61 3.79 7.74
CA VAL A 122 9.31 4.66 8.72
C VAL A 122 8.41 5.78 9.24
N ASN A 123 7.63 6.41 8.33
CA ASN A 123 6.74 7.52 8.70
C ASN A 123 5.55 7.02 9.52
N CYS A 124 4.92 5.91 9.11
CA CYS A 124 3.85 5.29 9.89
C CYS A 124 4.31 4.86 11.29
N ALA A 125 5.53 4.30 11.40
CA ALA A 125 6.10 3.92 12.68
C ALA A 125 6.36 5.15 13.56
N LYS A 126 6.97 6.22 13.02
CA LYS A 126 7.19 7.47 13.74
C LYS A 126 5.89 8.09 14.25
N GLU A 127 4.90 8.25 13.36
CA GLU A 127 3.57 8.80 13.74
C GLU A 127 2.94 8.03 14.90
N HIS A 128 3.05 6.70 14.90
CA HIS A 128 2.48 5.88 15.95
C HIS A 128 3.17 6.15 17.30
N PHE A 129 4.50 6.06 17.36
CA PHE A 129 5.25 6.19 18.61
C PHE A 129 5.28 7.62 19.13
N GLU A 130 5.30 8.62 18.26
CA GLU A 130 5.10 10.03 18.61
C GLU A 130 3.69 10.26 19.19
N GLY A 131 2.66 9.63 18.59
CA GLY A 131 1.26 9.74 19.03
C GLY A 131 0.98 9.15 20.43
N ILE A 132 1.85 8.25 20.90
CA ILE A 132 1.77 7.67 22.26
C ILE A 132 2.87 8.19 23.20
N ASP A 133 3.57 9.25 22.83
CA ASP A 133 4.65 9.88 23.60
C ASP A 133 5.77 8.90 24.03
N LEU A 134 6.06 7.88 23.21
CA LEU A 134 7.12 6.92 23.47
C LEU A 134 8.30 7.16 22.51
N PRO A 135 9.43 7.70 23.00
CA PRO A 135 10.62 7.90 22.19
C PRO A 135 11.24 6.54 21.83
N VAL A 136 11.34 6.23 20.53
CA VAL A 136 12.00 5.04 19.99
C VAL A 136 12.96 5.40 18.86
N GLU A 137 13.93 4.54 18.60
CA GLU A 137 14.78 4.61 17.40
C GLU A 137 14.17 3.77 16.30
N ILE A 138 13.80 4.40 15.16
CA ILE A 138 13.30 3.65 14.00
C ILE A 138 14.47 3.25 13.11
N ILE A 139 14.63 1.93 12.91
CA ILE A 139 15.63 1.34 12.01
C ILE A 139 14.98 1.08 10.65
N PRO A 140 15.34 1.84 9.60
CA PRO A 140 14.74 1.65 8.28
C PRO A 140 15.29 0.39 7.60
N LEU A 141 14.40 -0.54 7.22
CA LEU A 141 14.72 -1.73 6.44
C LEU A 141 13.89 -1.75 5.14
N SER A 142 14.47 -2.28 4.05
CA SER A 142 13.77 -2.38 2.77
C SER A 142 12.83 -3.59 2.66
N GLY A 143 12.92 -4.54 3.59
CA GLY A 143 12.13 -5.77 3.67
C GLY A 143 12.72 -6.74 4.69
N SER A 144 12.05 -7.89 4.89
CA SER A 144 12.42 -8.90 5.90
C SER A 144 12.68 -8.30 7.28
N VAL A 145 11.78 -7.39 7.68
CA VAL A 145 11.92 -6.63 8.94
C VAL A 145 11.89 -7.54 10.17
N GLU A 146 11.33 -8.75 10.04
CA GLU A 146 11.30 -9.79 11.07
C GLU A 146 12.72 -10.18 11.54
N LEU A 147 13.73 -10.01 10.68
CA LEU A 147 15.13 -10.24 11.06
C LEU A 147 15.62 -9.25 12.12
N GLY A 148 15.01 -8.09 12.25
CA GLY A 148 15.36 -7.11 13.29
C GLY A 148 15.35 -7.73 14.69
N PRO A 149 14.20 -8.20 15.18
CA PRO A 149 14.10 -8.86 16.49
C PRO A 149 14.84 -10.19 16.56
N ILE A 150 14.82 -10.99 15.50
CA ILE A 150 15.51 -12.30 15.47
C ILE A 150 17.00 -12.17 15.71
N THR A 151 17.62 -11.13 15.19
CA THR A 151 19.07 -10.87 15.33
C THR A 151 19.41 -9.99 16.54
N GLY A 152 18.41 -9.52 17.29
CA GLY A 152 18.60 -8.59 18.41
C GLY A 152 18.94 -7.16 17.96
N MET A 153 18.68 -6.84 16.69
CA MET A 153 18.89 -5.48 16.16
C MET A 153 17.78 -4.52 16.62
N SER A 154 16.56 -5.03 16.83
CA SER A 154 15.44 -4.25 17.34
C SER A 154 14.60 -5.05 18.34
N GLU A 155 13.88 -4.36 19.21
CA GLU A 155 12.95 -4.92 20.18
C GLU A 155 11.58 -5.26 19.55
N ALA A 156 11.20 -4.51 18.50
CA ALA A 156 9.92 -4.64 17.80
C ALA A 156 10.07 -4.37 16.31
N ILE A 157 8.99 -4.65 15.58
CA ILE A 157 8.81 -4.23 14.19
C ILE A 157 7.49 -3.49 14.02
N VAL A 158 7.42 -2.62 12.99
CA VAL A 158 6.17 -2.12 12.42
C VAL A 158 6.10 -2.57 10.98
N ASP A 159 5.09 -3.38 10.65
CA ASP A 159 4.93 -3.90 9.28
C ASP A 159 3.47 -4.23 8.96
N LEU A 160 3.22 -4.49 7.67
CA LEU A 160 1.93 -4.93 7.17
C LEU A 160 1.67 -6.40 7.49
N VAL A 161 0.52 -6.65 8.09
CA VAL A 161 0.05 -7.99 8.42
C VAL A 161 -1.26 -8.26 7.67
N SER A 162 -1.26 -9.27 6.80
CA SER A 162 -2.47 -9.76 6.14
C SER A 162 -3.06 -10.93 6.93
N THR A 163 -2.41 -12.10 6.90
CA THR A 163 -2.87 -13.31 7.60
C THR A 163 -2.13 -13.58 8.92
N GLY A 164 -1.05 -12.86 9.19
CA GLY A 164 -0.17 -13.11 10.34
C GLY A 164 0.75 -14.32 10.21
N ARG A 165 0.71 -15.04 9.07
CA ARG A 165 1.49 -16.27 8.87
C ARG A 165 3.00 -16.00 8.97
N THR A 166 3.50 -14.96 8.31
CA THR A 166 4.94 -14.60 8.34
C THR A 166 5.41 -14.31 9.76
N LEU A 167 4.63 -13.54 10.53
CA LEU A 167 4.96 -13.28 11.94
C LEU A 167 5.07 -14.56 12.74
N LYS A 168 4.05 -15.45 12.62
CA LYS A 168 4.02 -16.72 13.34
C LYS A 168 5.19 -17.63 12.97
N GLU A 169 5.52 -17.75 11.68
CA GLU A 169 6.64 -18.56 11.19
C GLU A 169 8.00 -18.03 11.67
N ASN A 170 8.09 -16.75 12.01
CA ASN A 170 9.30 -16.09 12.54
C ASN A 170 9.26 -15.87 14.07
N GLY A 171 8.31 -16.50 14.79
CA GLY A 171 8.22 -16.41 16.23
C GLY A 171 7.84 -15.03 16.77
N LEU A 172 7.13 -14.23 15.97
CA LEU A 172 6.64 -12.92 16.35
C LEU A 172 5.13 -12.94 16.62
N VAL A 173 4.68 -12.03 17.46
CA VAL A 173 3.26 -11.80 17.79
C VAL A 173 2.92 -10.32 17.66
N GLU A 174 1.72 -10.05 17.13
CA GLU A 174 1.18 -8.69 17.12
C GLU A 174 0.80 -8.27 18.53
N ILE A 175 1.12 -7.02 18.89
CA ILE A 175 0.76 -6.42 20.17
C ILE A 175 -0.15 -5.19 20.01
N ASP A 176 -0.07 -4.49 18.88
CA ASP A 176 -0.96 -3.37 18.55
C ASP A 176 -1.23 -3.32 17.04
N VAL A 177 -2.44 -2.89 16.68
CA VAL A 177 -2.84 -2.56 15.31
C VAL A 177 -2.94 -1.04 15.18
N LEU A 178 -2.17 -0.46 14.27
CA LEU A 178 -2.15 0.99 14.05
C LEU A 178 -3.34 1.45 13.23
N TYR A 179 -3.58 0.78 12.09
CA TYR A 179 -4.70 1.02 11.18
C TYR A 179 -4.88 -0.13 10.20
N GLU A 180 -6.04 -0.17 9.56
CA GLU A 180 -6.35 -1.09 8.47
C GLU A 180 -6.08 -0.45 7.11
N SER A 181 -5.63 -1.24 6.15
CA SER A 181 -5.34 -0.83 4.79
C SER A 181 -6.08 -1.71 3.78
N THR A 182 -6.61 -1.06 2.75
CA THR A 182 -7.21 -1.66 1.56
C THR A 182 -6.76 -0.85 0.34
N ALA A 183 -7.01 -1.37 -0.85
CA ALA A 183 -6.74 -0.66 -2.10
C ALA A 183 -7.58 0.61 -2.22
N ARG A 184 -6.98 1.67 -2.74
CA ARG A 184 -7.60 2.98 -3.00
C ARG A 184 -7.49 3.32 -4.48
N LEU A 185 -8.53 3.94 -5.01
CA LEU A 185 -8.48 4.65 -6.28
C LEU A 185 -8.02 6.07 -6.02
N ILE A 186 -6.94 6.49 -6.66
CA ILE A 186 -6.39 7.84 -6.54
C ILE A 186 -6.37 8.55 -7.88
N ALA A 187 -6.37 9.88 -7.85
CA ALA A 187 -6.23 10.72 -9.03
C ALA A 187 -5.31 11.92 -8.79
N HIS A 188 -4.78 12.46 -9.88
CA HIS A 188 -4.11 13.76 -9.84
C HIS A 188 -5.15 14.86 -9.58
N PRO A 189 -5.00 15.70 -8.55
CA PRO A 189 -6.05 16.64 -8.12
C PRO A 189 -6.50 17.60 -9.23
N LEU A 190 -5.55 18.16 -9.99
CA LEU A 190 -5.86 19.10 -11.08
C LEU A 190 -6.50 18.38 -12.27
N SER A 191 -5.96 17.19 -12.65
CA SER A 191 -6.53 16.41 -13.77
C SER A 191 -7.98 16.02 -13.48
N TYR A 192 -8.30 15.65 -12.23
CA TYR A 192 -9.66 15.32 -11.82
C TYR A 192 -10.59 16.53 -11.89
N ARG A 193 -10.12 17.72 -11.49
CA ARG A 193 -10.93 18.96 -11.56
C ARG A 193 -11.15 19.45 -12.99
N LEU A 194 -10.11 19.42 -13.84
CA LEU A 194 -10.15 19.96 -15.20
C LEU A 194 -10.84 19.02 -16.21
N ASN A 195 -10.81 17.72 -15.98
CA ASN A 195 -11.43 16.71 -16.86
C ASN A 195 -12.56 15.96 -16.15
N ARG A 196 -13.30 16.64 -15.29
CA ARG A 196 -14.32 16.05 -14.44
C ARG A 196 -15.31 15.19 -15.22
N ASP A 197 -15.83 15.69 -16.33
CA ASP A 197 -16.86 15.01 -17.12
C ASP A 197 -16.38 13.66 -17.69
N ASN A 198 -15.10 13.57 -18.08
CA ASN A 198 -14.53 12.32 -18.62
C ASN A 198 -14.00 11.38 -17.55
N LEU A 199 -13.47 11.91 -16.43
CA LEU A 199 -12.88 11.09 -15.38
C LEU A 199 -13.91 10.61 -14.36
N SER A 200 -14.94 11.43 -14.05
CA SER A 200 -15.98 11.04 -13.08
C SER A 200 -16.74 9.79 -13.52
N ASP A 201 -17.10 9.68 -14.80
CA ASP A 201 -17.79 8.49 -15.31
C ASP A 201 -16.97 7.21 -15.09
N TRP A 202 -15.64 7.27 -15.30
CA TRP A 202 -14.79 6.12 -15.08
C TRP A 202 -14.56 5.83 -13.60
N VAL A 203 -14.44 6.87 -12.77
CA VAL A 203 -14.35 6.74 -11.31
C VAL A 203 -15.62 6.09 -10.76
N GLU A 204 -16.79 6.51 -11.21
CA GLU A 204 -18.09 5.92 -10.82
C GLU A 204 -18.19 4.46 -11.26
N LYS A 205 -17.84 4.16 -12.53
CA LYS A 205 -17.81 2.76 -13.04
C LYS A 205 -16.88 1.87 -12.24
N ILE A 206 -15.67 2.34 -11.91
CA ILE A 206 -14.72 1.58 -11.08
C ILE A 206 -15.27 1.39 -9.66
N SER A 207 -15.79 2.46 -9.06
CA SER A 207 -16.32 2.44 -7.69
C SER A 207 -17.60 1.61 -7.55
N SER A 208 -18.39 1.46 -8.60
CA SER A 208 -19.59 0.61 -8.60
C SER A 208 -19.31 -0.90 -8.67
N GLN A 209 -18.04 -1.29 -8.86
CA GLN A 209 -17.63 -2.71 -8.87
C GLN A 209 -17.27 -3.27 -7.49
N ILE A 210 -17.49 -2.49 -6.42
CA ILE A 210 -17.10 -2.80 -5.04
C ILE A 210 -18.22 -3.49 -4.29
#